data_98f3f610e7ab326fa808059d57a16952
#
_entry.id   98f3f610e7ab326fa808059d57a16952
#
_cell.length_a   1.000
_cell.length_b   1.000
_cell.length_c   1.000
_cell.angle_alpha   90.00
_cell.angle_beta   90.00
_cell.angle_gamma   90.00
#
_symmetry.space_group_name_H-M   'P 1'
#
loop_
_entity.id
_entity.type
_entity.pdbx_description
1 polymer ?
#
loop_
_entity_poly.entity_id
_entity_poly.type
_entity_poly.pdbx_seq_one_letter_code
_entity_poly.pdbx_strand_id
1 'polypeptide(L)'
;MKDMNDNIIGYFASSLAGHDKATVYIIMKEDGDNVYLADGRLKTVDNLKKKKKRHIQIIKKQDAVIKSKITNNKTVTNEDIKYAIKQLINN
;
A
#
# COMPACT_ATOMS: atom_id res chain seq x y z
N MET A 1 5.26 -5.75 -22.63
CA MET A 1 4.96 -5.55 -22.15
C MET A 1 4.84 -5.19 -21.31
N LYS A 2 4.89 -5.20 -21.13
CA LYS A 2 4.74 -4.85 -20.38
C LYS A 2 4.86 -4.52 -19.40
N ASP A 3 4.93 -4.31 -19.20
CA ASP A 3 5.04 -3.89 -18.45
C ASP A 3 5.11 -3.71 -17.47
N MET A 4 5.23 -3.70 -17.24
CA MET A 4 5.25 -3.45 -16.55
C MET A 4 5.37 -3.12 -15.57
N ASN A 5 5.72 -2.99 -15.09
CA ASN A 5 5.87 -2.48 -14.34
C ASN A 5 5.54 -1.93 -13.47
N ASP A 6 6.39 -1.38 -13.67
CA ASP A 6 5.39 -0.54 -13.23
C ASP A 6 4.61 -0.88 -12.05
N ASN A 7 4.90 -1.76 -11.52
CA ASN A 7 4.05 -2.32 -10.53
C ASN A 7 4.33 -1.73 -9.15
N ILE A 8 3.36 -0.94 -8.67
CA ILE A 8 3.50 -0.27 -7.39
C ILE A 8 2.83 -1.04 -6.24
N ILE A 9 2.28 -2.20 -6.52
CA ILE A 9 1.64 -3.02 -5.48
C ILE A 9 2.68 -3.47 -4.47
N GLY A 10 2.35 -3.33 -3.19
CA GLY A 10 3.26 -3.66 -2.11
C GLY A 10 4.18 -2.53 -1.70
N TYR A 11 4.19 -1.43 -2.46
CA TYR A 11 4.97 -0.26 -2.07
C TYR A 11 4.26 0.50 -0.96
N PHE A 12 5.05 1.18 -0.14
CA PHE A 12 4.51 2.10 0.83
C PHE A 12 4.16 3.41 0.15
N ALA A 13 3.19 4.12 0.70
CA ALA A 13 2.81 5.44 0.22
C ALA A 13 2.31 6.28 1.37
N SER A 14 2.50 7.59 1.27
CA SER A 14 1.91 8.50 2.23
C SER A 14 0.89 9.38 1.53
N SER A 15 -0.12 9.81 2.29
CA SER A 15 -1.14 10.69 1.76
C SER A 15 -0.62 12.13 1.71
N LEU A 16 -0.91 12.82 0.60
CA LEU A 16 -0.47 14.20 0.41
C LEU A 16 -1.55 15.21 0.81
N ALA A 17 -2.78 14.78 1.00
CA ALA A 17 -3.89 15.70 1.22
C ALA A 17 -4.97 15.05 2.07
N GLY A 18 -5.83 15.90 2.65
CA GLY A 18 -6.97 15.44 3.41
C GLY A 18 -6.64 15.21 4.86
N HIS A 19 -7.60 14.62 5.57
CA HIS A 19 -7.47 14.37 7.00
C HIS A 19 -6.38 13.35 7.33
N ASP A 20 -6.00 12.54 6.34
CA ASP A 20 -5.01 11.50 6.53
C ASP A 20 -3.62 11.90 6.02
N LYS A 21 -3.39 13.20 5.86
CA LYS A 21 -2.10 13.68 5.38
C LYS A 21 -0.97 13.09 6.21
N ALA A 22 0.06 12.59 5.52
CA ALA A 22 1.23 11.97 6.12
C ALA A 22 0.99 10.57 6.72
N THR A 23 -0.24 10.06 6.69
CA THR A 23 -0.48 8.67 7.09
C THR A 23 0.20 7.74 6.08
N VAL A 24 0.88 6.72 6.59
CA VAL A 24 1.57 5.75 5.75
C VAL A 24 0.65 4.55 5.49
N TYR A 25 0.58 4.17 4.24
CA TYR A 25 -0.24 3.03 3.79
C TYR A 25 0.61 2.09 2.95
N ILE A 26 0.08 0.90 2.70
CA ILE A 26 0.60 0.00 1.68
C ILE A 26 -0.38 -0.02 0.52
N ILE A 27 0.13 0.02 -0.69
CA ILE A 27 -0.68 -0.05 -1.90
C ILE A 27 -1.03 -1.51 -2.14
N MET A 28 -2.32 -1.82 -2.03
CA MET A 28 -2.82 -3.19 -2.16
C MET A 28 -3.31 -3.50 -3.56
N LYS A 29 -3.79 -2.47 -4.27
CA LYS A 29 -4.38 -2.66 -5.59
C LYS A 29 -4.23 -1.37 -6.37
N GLU A 30 -4.09 -1.51 -7.67
CA GLU A 30 -4.01 -0.38 -8.60
C GLU A 30 -5.08 -0.56 -9.67
N ASP A 31 -5.81 0.52 -9.98
CA ASP A 31 -6.85 0.48 -10.98
C ASP A 31 -6.87 1.84 -11.70
N GLY A 32 -6.22 1.92 -12.86
CA GLY A 32 -6.12 3.16 -13.60
C GLY A 32 -5.44 4.24 -12.79
N ASP A 33 -6.15 5.35 -12.57
CA ASP A 33 -5.61 6.48 -11.80
C ASP A 33 -5.79 6.32 -10.30
N ASN A 34 -6.38 5.21 -9.87
CA ASN A 34 -6.70 4.99 -8.47
C ASN A 34 -5.82 3.93 -7.86
N VAL A 35 -5.61 4.06 -6.57
CA VAL A 35 -4.95 3.04 -5.76
C VAL A 35 -5.84 2.72 -4.57
N TYR A 36 -5.70 1.50 -4.08
CA TYR A 36 -6.44 1.02 -2.91
C TYR A 36 -5.41 0.72 -1.83
N LEU A 37 -5.58 1.36 -0.69
CA LEU A 37 -4.57 1.45 0.35
C LEU A 37 -5.06 0.84 1.66
N ALA A 38 -4.13 0.32 2.44
CA ALA A 38 -4.43 -0.20 3.76
C ALA A 38 -3.34 0.18 4.75
N ASP A 39 -3.74 0.43 6.00
CA ASP A 39 -2.80 0.64 7.09
C ASP A 39 -2.95 -0.44 8.17
N GLY A 40 -3.91 -1.34 8.00
CA GLY A 40 -4.14 -2.43 8.93
C GLY A 40 -4.89 -2.04 10.19
N ARG A 41 -5.22 -0.77 10.35
CA ARG A 41 -5.92 -0.27 11.55
C ARG A 41 -7.27 0.31 11.18
N LEU A 42 -7.30 1.54 10.67
CA LEU A 42 -8.54 2.18 10.25
C LEU A 42 -8.93 1.70 8.85
N LYS A 43 -7.95 1.48 8.00
CA LYS A 43 -8.18 0.98 6.65
C LYS A 43 -7.64 -0.42 6.55
N THR A 44 -8.54 -1.37 6.72
CA THR A 44 -8.19 -2.80 6.79
C THR A 44 -8.21 -3.43 5.41
N VAL A 45 -7.73 -4.67 5.35
CA VAL A 45 -7.72 -5.42 4.08
C VAL A 45 -9.13 -5.64 3.54
N ASP A 46 -10.15 -5.58 4.41
CA ASP A 46 -11.55 -5.73 4.00
C ASP A 46 -12.22 -4.39 3.71
N ASN A 47 -11.53 -3.29 3.93
CA ASN A 47 -12.11 -1.96 3.74
C ASN A 47 -11.01 -0.99 3.33
N LEU A 48 -10.51 -1.21 2.11
CA LEU A 48 -9.39 -0.43 1.58
C LEU A 48 -9.80 1.02 1.32
N LYS A 49 -8.83 1.91 1.44
CA LYS A 49 -9.05 3.32 1.12
C LYS A 49 -8.70 3.56 -0.34
N LYS A 50 -9.65 4.09 -1.09
CA LYS A 50 -9.43 4.47 -2.49
C LYS A 50 -8.89 5.89 -2.56
N LYS A 51 -7.83 6.10 -3.29
CA LYS A 51 -7.27 7.43 -3.53
C LYS A 51 -6.77 7.55 -4.96
N LYS A 52 -6.73 8.77 -5.45
CA LYS A 52 -6.07 9.05 -6.74
C LYS A 52 -4.57 8.97 -6.55
N LYS A 53 -3.88 8.46 -7.56
CA LYS A 53 -2.41 8.36 -7.52
C LYS A 53 -1.75 9.71 -7.27
N ARG A 54 -2.33 10.78 -7.82
CA ARG A 54 -1.75 12.12 -7.65
C ARG A 54 -1.85 12.65 -6.22
N HIS A 55 -2.64 11.99 -5.38
CA HIS A 55 -2.81 12.41 -3.98
C HIS A 55 -1.96 11.60 -3.02
N ILE A 56 -1.04 10.81 -3.53
CA ILE A 56 -0.13 10.04 -2.69
C ILE A 56 1.31 10.28 -3.12
N GLN A 57 2.21 10.09 -2.16
CA GLN A 57 3.65 10.08 -2.40
C GLN A 57 4.11 8.65 -2.23
N ILE A 58 4.58 8.04 -3.31
CA ILE A 58 5.11 6.67 -3.22
C ILE A 58 6.46 6.73 -2.52
N ILE A 59 6.60 5.93 -1.48
CA ILE A 59 7.87 5.76 -0.79
C ILE A 59 8.57 4.63 -1.51
N LYS A 60 9.79 4.87 -1.96
CA LYS A 60 10.50 3.91 -2.82
C LYS A 60 11.03 2.73 -2.02
N LYS A 61 10.13 2.07 -1.31
CA LYS A 61 10.39 0.83 -0.61
C LYS A 61 9.19 -0.07 -0.79
N GLN A 62 9.44 -1.35 -0.96
CA GLN A 62 8.41 -2.33 -1.18
C GLN A 62 8.60 -3.43 -0.14
N ASP A 63 7.52 -3.81 0.52
CA ASP A 63 7.60 -4.91 1.46
C ASP A 63 7.57 -6.23 0.69
N ALA A 64 8.65 -6.99 0.79
CA ALA A 64 8.81 -8.21 0.00
C ALA A 64 7.78 -9.28 0.39
N VAL A 65 7.43 -9.35 1.67
CA VAL A 65 6.46 -10.35 2.14
C VAL A 65 5.08 -10.07 1.58
N ILE A 66 4.64 -8.81 1.67
CA ILE A 66 3.32 -8.43 1.17
C ILE A 66 3.27 -8.56 -0.35
N LYS A 67 4.31 -8.09 -1.03
CA LYS A 67 4.37 -8.22 -2.49
C LYS A 67 4.28 -9.69 -2.92
N SER A 68 5.03 -10.55 -2.25
CA SER A 68 5.02 -11.97 -2.54
C SER A 68 3.63 -12.58 -2.32
N LYS A 69 2.99 -12.23 -1.21
CA LYS A 69 1.65 -12.76 -0.93
C LYS A 69 0.64 -12.33 -1.98
N ILE A 70 0.66 -11.06 -2.38
CA ILE A 70 -0.27 -10.58 -3.38
C ILE A 70 -0.01 -11.25 -4.73
N THR A 71 1.24 -11.35 -5.12
CA THR A 71 1.63 -11.96 -6.39
C THR A 71 1.22 -13.43 -6.47
N ASN A 72 1.28 -14.14 -5.34
CA ASN A 72 0.99 -15.56 -5.28
C ASN A 72 -0.44 -15.85 -4.81
N ASN A 73 -1.30 -14.86 -4.80
CA ASN A 73 -2.70 -14.99 -4.36
C ASN A 73 -2.82 -15.52 -2.94
N LYS A 74 -1.87 -15.19 -2.09
CA LYS A 74 -1.93 -15.53 -0.68
C LYS A 74 -2.66 -14.45 0.08
N THR A 75 -3.23 -14.81 1.23
CA THR A 75 -3.95 -13.85 2.06
C THR A 75 -2.98 -12.90 2.76
N VAL A 76 -3.24 -11.59 2.61
CA VAL A 76 -2.54 -10.56 3.38
C VAL A 76 -3.46 -10.19 4.54
N THR A 77 -2.93 -10.19 5.75
CA THR A 77 -3.70 -9.86 6.93
C THR A 77 -3.40 -8.44 7.39
N ASN A 78 -4.27 -7.91 8.25
CA ASN A 78 -4.03 -6.59 8.84
C ASN A 78 -2.75 -6.60 9.67
N GLU A 79 -2.44 -7.72 10.31
CA GLU A 79 -1.19 -7.86 11.07
C GLU A 79 0.03 -7.74 10.17
N ASP A 80 -0.03 -8.36 8.98
CA ASP A 80 1.06 -8.24 8.00
C ASP A 80 1.32 -6.78 7.66
N ILE A 81 0.25 -6.02 7.44
CA ILE A 81 0.34 -4.62 7.05
C ILE A 81 0.89 -3.78 8.20
N LYS A 82 0.36 -3.97 9.39
CA LYS A 82 0.84 -3.24 10.57
C LYS A 82 2.32 -3.51 10.83
N TYR A 83 2.72 -4.75 10.69
CA TYR A 83 4.12 -5.13 10.89
C TYR A 83 5.02 -4.46 9.85
N ALA A 84 4.62 -4.48 8.58
CA ALA A 84 5.41 -3.88 7.51
C ALA A 84 5.58 -2.38 7.73
N ILE A 85 4.51 -1.69 8.08
CA ILE A 85 4.57 -0.25 8.32
C ILE A 85 5.45 0.05 9.53
N LYS A 86 5.34 -0.76 10.57
CA LYS A 86 6.18 -0.59 11.75
C LYS A 86 7.66 -0.75 11.42
N GLN A 87 7.99 -1.73 10.58
CA GLN A 87 9.37 -1.94 10.16
C GLN A 87 9.89 -0.73 9.37
N LEU A 88 9.07 -0.17 8.50
CA LEU A 88 9.45 1.00 7.73
C LEU A 88 9.74 2.19 8.65
N ILE A 89 8.85 2.44 9.60
CA ILE A 89 8.95 3.62 10.47
C ILE A 89 10.13 3.49 11.44
N ASN A 90 10.41 2.28 11.90
CA ASN A 90 11.46 2.05 12.91
C ASN A 90 12.84 1.79 12.34
N ASN A 91 12.99 1.85 11.04
CA ASN A 91 14.31 1.66 10.43
C ASN A 91 15.04 2.96 10.23
#